data_508acd761828b329e639bc33afef1108
#
_entry.id   508acd761828b329e639bc33afef1108
#
_cell.length_a   1.000
_cell.length_b   1.000
_cell.length_c   1.000
_cell.angle_alpha   90.00
_cell.angle_beta   90.00
_cell.angle_gamma   90.00
#
_symmetry.space_group_name_H-M   'P 1'
#
loop_
_entity.id
_entity.type
_entity.pdbx_description
1 polymer ?
#
loop_
_entity_poly.entity_id
_entity_poly.type
_entity_poly.pdbx_seq_one_letter_code
_entity_poly.pdbx_strand_id
1 'polypeptide(L)'
;GGKGIINIDAFLRSVSGKIPENTVLSHDLAEGCFARAAYAADIVLYDGEPSALLPWQKRRHRWLRGDMQLLPFLFPPLNSGIDAVSRRKILFNIRAAFGGISFAAAFLLAAVLGLRPLFLLAAITFFIDLLLEAAFLLLRLPFRKSALRPLVLLAGRRLYELAVLPYSA
;
A
#
# COMPACT_ATOMS: atom_id res chain seq x y z
N GLY A 1 -5.19 -5.11 -6.84
CA GLY A 1 -5.76 -4.96 -8.18
C GLY A 1 -7.25 -5.21 -8.13
N GLY A 2 -8.00 -4.32 -8.72
CA GLY A 2 -9.46 -4.42 -8.78
C GLY A 2 -9.92 -5.20 -9.99
N LYS A 3 -11.00 -5.96 -9.82
CA LYS A 3 -11.84 -6.41 -10.91
C LYS A 3 -12.98 -5.41 -11.05
N GLY A 4 -13.42 -5.10 -12.25
CA GLY A 4 -14.46 -4.10 -12.43
C GLY A 4 -15.17 -4.21 -13.77
N ILE A 5 -16.25 -3.46 -13.89
CA ILE A 5 -16.99 -3.27 -15.12
C ILE A 5 -16.59 -1.90 -15.67
N ILE A 6 -16.23 -1.84 -16.94
CA ILE A 6 -15.76 -0.62 -17.60
C ILE A 6 -16.65 -0.34 -18.81
N ASN A 7 -17.15 0.88 -18.91
CA ASN A 7 -17.67 1.38 -20.16
C ASN A 7 -16.49 1.83 -21.03
N ILE A 8 -16.25 1.13 -22.12
CA ILE A 8 -15.04 1.30 -22.95
C ILE A 8 -14.95 2.72 -23.53
N ASP A 9 -16.04 3.27 -24.04
CA ASP A 9 -16.02 4.60 -24.65
C ASP A 9 -15.77 5.71 -23.61
N ALA A 10 -16.35 5.58 -22.42
CA ALA A 10 -16.13 6.52 -21.33
C ALA A 10 -14.68 6.43 -20.81
N PHE A 11 -14.16 5.21 -20.70
CA PHE A 11 -12.79 4.95 -20.27
C PHE A 11 -11.78 5.54 -21.25
N LEU A 12 -11.90 5.24 -22.54
CA LEU A 12 -11.01 5.77 -23.57
C LEU A 12 -11.01 7.30 -23.60
N ARG A 13 -12.18 7.94 -23.51
CA ARG A 13 -12.28 9.41 -23.43
C ARG A 13 -11.61 9.98 -22.19
N SER A 14 -11.62 9.25 -21.07
CA SER A 14 -11.06 9.70 -19.81
C SER A 14 -9.53 9.58 -19.73
N VAL A 15 -8.98 8.55 -20.36
CA VAL A 15 -7.57 8.13 -20.16
C VAL A 15 -6.69 8.44 -21.38
N SER A 16 -7.31 8.46 -22.60
CA SER A 16 -6.55 8.65 -23.85
C SER A 16 -5.70 9.93 -23.82
N GLY A 17 -4.43 9.79 -24.16
CA GLY A 17 -3.46 10.87 -24.21
C GLY A 17 -3.00 11.42 -22.85
N LYS A 18 -3.51 10.89 -21.73
CA LYS A 18 -3.13 11.36 -20.37
C LYS A 18 -2.01 10.55 -19.73
N ILE A 19 -1.88 9.29 -20.10
CA ILE A 19 -0.80 8.43 -19.68
C ILE A 19 0.12 8.23 -20.89
N PRO A 20 1.36 8.76 -20.85
CA PRO A 20 2.32 8.57 -21.94
C PRO A 20 2.64 7.09 -22.13
N GLU A 21 2.80 6.66 -23.36
CA GLU A 21 3.14 5.27 -23.67
C GLU A 21 4.44 4.85 -23.02
N ASN A 22 4.50 3.60 -22.56
CA ASN A 22 5.69 2.98 -21.95
C ASN A 22 6.26 3.67 -20.70
N THR A 23 5.47 4.53 -20.04
CA THR A 23 5.92 5.27 -18.84
C THR A 23 5.58 4.57 -17.52
N VAL A 24 4.48 3.83 -17.49
CA VAL A 24 3.97 3.19 -16.27
C VAL A 24 3.76 1.69 -16.49
N LEU A 25 4.36 0.89 -15.62
CA LEU A 25 4.31 -0.57 -15.68
C LEU A 25 2.96 -1.15 -15.24
N SER A 26 2.29 -0.49 -14.28
CA SER A 26 0.97 -0.85 -13.77
C SER A 26 0.09 0.40 -13.74
N HIS A 27 -0.96 0.40 -14.52
CA HIS A 27 -1.79 1.58 -14.79
C HIS A 27 -3.02 1.68 -13.89
N ASP A 28 -3.39 0.62 -13.17
CA ASP A 28 -4.66 0.49 -12.44
C ASP A 28 -4.99 1.74 -11.60
N LEU A 29 -4.02 2.25 -10.84
CA LEU A 29 -4.20 3.43 -10.01
C LEU A 29 -4.33 4.70 -10.85
N ALA A 30 -3.48 4.89 -11.87
CA ALA A 30 -3.52 6.06 -12.74
C ALA A 30 -4.84 6.11 -13.54
N GLU A 31 -5.21 5.00 -14.14
CA GLU A 31 -6.48 4.86 -14.87
C GLU A 31 -7.67 5.15 -13.97
N GLY A 32 -7.69 4.61 -12.75
CA GLY A 32 -8.72 4.88 -11.76
C GLY A 32 -8.79 6.34 -11.31
N CYS A 33 -7.66 7.06 -11.31
CA CYS A 33 -7.62 8.49 -11.02
C CYS A 33 -8.25 9.31 -12.15
N PHE A 34 -7.98 8.99 -13.40
CA PHE A 34 -8.54 9.69 -14.56
C PHE A 34 -9.98 9.28 -14.85
N ALA A 35 -10.30 7.99 -14.79
CA ALA A 35 -11.62 7.45 -15.06
C ALA A 35 -12.60 7.59 -13.88
N ARG A 36 -12.13 8.04 -12.70
CA ARG A 36 -12.95 8.20 -11.49
C ARG A 36 -13.69 6.91 -11.10
N ALA A 37 -12.92 5.83 -10.90
CA ALA A 37 -13.46 4.54 -10.50
C ALA A 37 -14.23 4.62 -9.17
N ALA A 38 -15.43 4.03 -9.14
CA ALA A 38 -16.23 3.88 -7.94
C ALA A 38 -16.12 2.46 -7.38
N TYR A 39 -16.32 2.30 -6.09
CA TYR A 39 -16.32 1.02 -5.42
C TYR A 39 -17.75 0.51 -5.24
N ALA A 40 -18.04 -0.69 -5.76
CA ALA A 40 -19.32 -1.38 -5.56
C ALA A 40 -19.16 -2.39 -4.41
N ALA A 41 -19.61 -2.03 -3.21
CA ALA A 41 -19.41 -2.81 -2.00
C ALA A 41 -20.28 -4.09 -1.93
N ASP A 42 -21.35 -4.12 -2.71
CA ASP A 42 -22.31 -5.22 -2.81
C ASP A 42 -21.89 -6.30 -3.81
N ILE A 43 -20.85 -6.05 -4.62
CA ILE A 43 -20.35 -6.99 -5.61
C ILE A 43 -19.07 -7.64 -5.09
N VAL A 44 -19.13 -8.94 -4.87
CA VAL A 44 -17.97 -9.74 -4.42
C VAL A 44 -17.44 -10.56 -5.57
N LEU A 45 -16.16 -10.34 -5.90
CA LEU A 45 -15.44 -11.11 -6.92
C LEU A 45 -14.31 -11.90 -6.24
N TYR A 46 -14.20 -13.18 -6.59
CA TYR A 46 -13.12 -14.04 -6.11
C TYR A 46 -12.02 -14.10 -7.15
N ASP A 47 -10.78 -13.96 -6.69
CA ASP A 47 -9.59 -14.03 -7.54
C ASP A 47 -8.55 -14.96 -6.92
N GLY A 48 -7.70 -15.56 -7.78
CA GLY A 48 -6.60 -16.40 -7.33
C GLY A 48 -5.41 -15.58 -6.83
N GLU A 49 -4.88 -15.97 -5.69
CA GLU A 49 -3.64 -15.40 -5.16
C GLU A 49 -2.47 -16.35 -5.39
N PRO A 50 -1.25 -15.85 -5.62
CA PRO A 50 -0.06 -16.70 -5.67
C PRO A 50 0.12 -17.46 -4.36
N SER A 51 0.16 -18.79 -4.44
CA SER A 51 0.30 -19.67 -3.27
C SER A 51 1.75 -19.76 -2.75
N ALA A 52 2.73 -19.32 -3.53
CA ALA A 52 4.15 -19.37 -3.18
C ALA A 52 4.72 -17.96 -2.96
N LEU A 53 5.71 -17.87 -2.04
CA LEU A 53 6.34 -16.61 -1.65
C LEU A 53 7.00 -15.87 -2.82
N LEU A 54 7.78 -16.59 -3.64
CA LEU A 54 8.56 -15.96 -4.71
C LEU A 54 7.69 -15.34 -5.82
N PRO A 55 6.64 -16.00 -6.35
CA PRO A 55 5.69 -15.36 -7.26
C PRO A 55 4.98 -14.16 -6.63
N TRP A 56 4.64 -14.24 -5.35
CA TRP A 56 4.01 -13.14 -4.63
C TRP A 56 4.95 -11.94 -4.51
N GLN A 57 6.24 -12.14 -4.18
CA GLN A 57 7.24 -11.07 -4.12
C GLN A 57 7.48 -10.42 -5.49
N LYS A 58 7.58 -11.22 -6.57
CA LYS A 58 7.69 -10.67 -7.93
C LYS A 58 6.48 -9.81 -8.30
N ARG A 59 5.27 -10.22 -7.92
CA ARG A 59 4.03 -9.45 -8.12
C ARG A 59 4.07 -8.14 -7.33
N ARG A 60 4.45 -8.19 -6.04
CA ARG A 60 4.60 -7.02 -5.18
C ARG A 60 5.63 -6.03 -5.71
N HIS A 61 6.80 -6.52 -6.10
CA HIS A 61 7.86 -5.69 -6.69
C HIS A 61 7.37 -4.96 -7.95
N ARG A 62 6.63 -5.64 -8.82
CA ARG A 62 6.04 -5.02 -10.00
C ARG A 62 5.06 -3.89 -9.63
N TRP A 63 4.23 -4.09 -8.62
CA TRP A 63 3.30 -3.06 -8.15
C TRP A 63 4.02 -1.86 -7.54
N LEU A 64 4.98 -2.10 -6.64
CA LEU A 64 5.79 -1.04 -6.05
C LEU A 64 6.51 -0.20 -7.12
N ARG A 65 7.06 -0.87 -8.12
CA ARG A 65 7.71 -0.19 -9.25
C ARG A 65 6.71 0.64 -10.05
N GLY A 66 5.50 0.13 -10.29
CA GLY A 66 4.42 0.88 -10.94
C GLY A 66 4.00 2.11 -10.11
N ASP A 67 3.83 1.95 -8.80
CA ASP A 67 3.50 3.06 -7.90
C ASP A 67 4.57 4.16 -7.92
N MET A 68 5.86 3.80 -7.95
CA MET A 68 6.96 4.76 -8.06
C MET A 68 6.95 5.51 -9.39
N GLN A 69 6.56 4.85 -10.48
CA GLN A 69 6.43 5.48 -11.80
C GLN A 69 5.28 6.50 -11.86
N LEU A 70 4.38 6.52 -10.86
CA LEU A 70 3.34 7.55 -10.75
C LEU A 70 3.82 8.86 -10.10
N LEU A 71 5.05 8.92 -9.58
CA LEU A 71 5.58 10.13 -8.96
C LEU A 71 5.48 11.38 -9.87
N PRO A 72 5.82 11.32 -11.17
CA PRO A 72 5.67 12.46 -12.07
C PRO A 72 4.22 12.98 -12.21
N PHE A 73 3.21 12.13 -11.98
CA PHE A 73 1.80 12.52 -12.03
C PHE A 73 1.35 13.41 -10.87
N LEU A 74 2.22 13.64 -9.88
CA LEU A 74 1.97 14.62 -8.82
C LEU A 74 2.28 16.06 -9.26
N PHE A 75 3.02 16.22 -10.36
CA PHE A 75 3.54 17.51 -10.85
C PHE A 75 3.03 17.84 -12.26
N PRO A 76 2.96 19.17 -12.60
CA PRO A 76 2.64 19.57 -13.98
C PRO A 76 3.71 19.09 -14.99
N PRO A 77 3.32 18.79 -16.23
CA PRO A 77 1.97 18.84 -16.80
C PRO A 77 1.13 17.58 -16.57
N LEU A 78 1.71 16.47 -16.08
CA LEU A 78 1.07 15.16 -16.00
C LEU A 78 -0.05 15.09 -14.95
N ASN A 79 -0.11 16.02 -14.00
CA ASN A 79 -1.20 16.09 -13.03
C ASN A 79 -2.49 16.75 -13.57
N SER A 80 -2.50 17.16 -14.83
CA SER A 80 -3.69 17.76 -15.44
C SER A 80 -4.86 16.78 -15.47
N GLY A 81 -5.97 17.14 -14.84
CA GLY A 81 -7.16 16.29 -14.72
C GLY A 81 -7.16 15.33 -13.53
N ILE A 82 -6.09 15.30 -12.72
CA ILE A 82 -6.03 14.53 -11.47
C ILE A 82 -6.48 15.42 -10.32
N ASP A 83 -7.54 15.01 -9.64
CA ASP A 83 -8.07 15.73 -8.49
C ASP A 83 -7.21 15.56 -7.22
N ALA A 84 -7.50 16.34 -6.18
CA ALA A 84 -6.75 16.31 -4.92
C ALA A 84 -6.83 14.95 -4.21
N VAL A 85 -7.97 14.26 -4.31
CA VAL A 85 -8.17 12.92 -3.71
C VAL A 85 -7.29 11.90 -4.41
N SER A 86 -7.26 11.93 -5.74
CA SER A 86 -6.42 11.04 -6.55
C SER A 86 -4.93 11.29 -6.31
N ARG A 87 -4.49 12.54 -6.22
CA ARG A 87 -3.10 12.88 -5.83
C ARG A 87 -2.76 12.32 -4.45
N ARG A 88 -3.69 12.43 -3.48
CA ARG A 88 -3.50 11.86 -2.15
C ARG A 88 -3.37 10.33 -2.18
N LYS A 89 -4.14 9.62 -3.03
CA LYS A 89 -4.02 8.16 -3.22
C LYS A 89 -2.64 7.78 -3.75
N ILE A 90 -2.16 8.48 -4.78
CA ILE A 90 -0.81 8.27 -5.34
C ILE A 90 0.26 8.49 -4.26
N LEU A 91 0.22 9.61 -3.54
CA LEU A 91 1.15 9.88 -2.43
C LEU A 91 1.11 8.80 -1.35
N PHE A 92 -0.08 8.29 -1.02
CA PHE A 92 -0.23 7.27 -0.01
C PHE A 92 0.42 5.94 -0.42
N ASN A 93 0.27 5.54 -1.69
CA ASN A 93 0.92 4.35 -2.24
C ASN A 93 2.45 4.51 -2.28
N ILE A 94 2.95 5.65 -2.76
CA ILE A 94 4.39 5.95 -2.77
C ILE A 94 4.94 5.90 -1.33
N ARG A 95 4.26 6.54 -0.37
CA ARG A 95 4.67 6.47 1.04
C ARG A 95 4.71 5.03 1.56
N ALA A 96 3.72 4.21 1.21
CA ALA A 96 3.67 2.81 1.62
C ALA A 96 4.84 2.00 1.03
N ALA A 97 5.26 2.33 -0.20
CA ALA A 97 6.44 1.73 -0.84
C ALA A 97 7.73 2.00 -0.06
N PHE A 98 7.90 3.21 0.48
CA PHE A 98 9.07 3.58 1.28
C PHE A 98 9.03 3.09 2.74
N GLY A 99 7.90 2.61 3.23
CA GLY A 99 7.72 2.26 4.65
C GLY A 99 8.76 1.29 5.18
N GLY A 100 9.04 0.21 4.46
CA GLY A 100 10.05 -0.77 4.85
C GLY A 100 11.47 -0.21 4.84
N ILE A 101 11.83 0.52 3.78
CA ILE A 101 13.17 1.12 3.62
C ILE A 101 13.40 2.18 4.70
N SER A 102 12.42 3.04 4.95
CA SER A 102 12.50 4.09 5.97
C SER A 102 12.65 3.50 7.37
N PHE A 103 11.93 2.41 7.66
CA PHE A 103 12.07 1.69 8.92
C PHE A 103 13.47 1.11 9.07
N ALA A 104 13.97 0.39 8.07
CA ALA A 104 15.30 -0.21 8.11
C ALA A 104 16.40 0.87 8.25
N ALA A 105 16.30 1.97 7.51
CA ALA A 105 17.22 3.09 7.60
C ALA A 105 17.21 3.75 9.00
N ALA A 106 16.02 4.00 9.54
CA ALA A 106 15.88 4.57 10.88
C ALA A 106 16.44 3.64 11.97
N PHE A 107 16.20 2.34 11.84
CA PHE A 107 16.71 1.33 12.76
C PHE A 107 18.24 1.25 12.73
N LEU A 108 18.83 1.18 11.54
CA LEU A 108 20.29 1.16 11.38
C LEU A 108 20.94 2.45 11.90
N LEU A 109 20.36 3.61 11.56
CA LEU A 109 20.86 4.89 12.02
C LEU A 109 20.79 5.00 13.55
N ALA A 110 19.69 4.55 14.15
CA ALA A 110 19.53 4.51 15.61
C ALA A 110 20.58 3.60 16.28
N ALA A 111 20.86 2.44 15.67
CA ALA A 111 21.84 1.50 16.18
C ALA A 111 23.28 2.08 16.09
N VAL A 112 23.63 2.67 14.93
CA VAL A 112 24.99 3.25 14.71
C VAL A 112 25.24 4.45 15.60
N LEU A 113 24.25 5.33 15.76
CA LEU A 113 24.37 6.56 16.54
C LEU A 113 24.06 6.37 18.04
N GLY A 114 23.67 5.18 18.48
CA GLY A 114 23.27 4.90 19.85
C GLY A 114 22.02 5.67 20.32
N LEU A 115 21.20 6.12 19.39
CA LEU A 115 20.02 6.97 19.65
C LEU A 115 18.81 6.13 20.09
N ARG A 116 18.78 5.75 21.37
CA ARG A 116 17.68 4.95 21.95
C ARG A 116 16.27 5.51 21.66
N PRO A 117 16.01 6.84 21.75
CA PRO A 117 14.70 7.38 21.44
C PRO A 117 14.26 7.16 19.98
N LEU A 118 15.19 7.26 19.02
CA LEU A 118 14.92 7.03 17.61
C LEU A 118 14.61 5.54 17.33
N PHE A 119 15.32 4.64 18.03
CA PHE A 119 15.03 3.20 17.98
C PHE A 119 13.62 2.88 18.47
N LEU A 120 13.24 3.44 19.63
CA LEU A 120 11.90 3.28 20.18
C LEU A 120 10.83 3.85 19.27
N LEU A 121 11.06 5.03 18.69
CA LEU A 121 10.14 5.65 17.73
C LEU A 121 9.95 4.79 16.47
N ALA A 122 11.03 4.25 15.92
CA ALA A 122 10.96 3.35 14.77
C ALA A 122 10.18 2.07 15.12
N ALA A 123 10.43 1.47 16.28
CA ALA A 123 9.69 0.30 16.74
C ALA A 123 8.19 0.61 16.94
N ILE A 124 7.86 1.72 17.60
CA ILE A 124 6.48 2.14 17.81
C ILE A 124 5.77 2.35 16.47
N THR A 125 6.39 3.07 15.53
CA THR A 125 5.76 3.32 14.21
C THR A 125 5.53 2.04 13.42
N PHE A 126 6.39 1.04 13.56
CA PHE A 126 6.21 -0.25 12.90
C PHE A 126 5.07 -1.07 13.52
N PHE A 127 4.95 -1.03 14.84
CA PHE A 127 3.95 -1.81 15.57
C PHE A 127 2.67 -1.02 15.90
N ILE A 128 2.54 0.24 15.46
CA ILE A 128 1.41 1.11 15.84
C ILE A 128 0.06 0.49 15.53
N ASP A 129 -0.10 -0.17 14.38
CA ASP A 129 -1.36 -0.80 14.00
C ASP A 129 -1.71 -1.95 14.95
N LEU A 130 -0.71 -2.74 15.36
CA LEU A 130 -0.88 -3.82 16.34
C LEU A 130 -1.27 -3.28 17.71
N LEU A 131 -0.63 -2.18 18.13
CA LEU A 131 -0.92 -1.52 19.40
C LEU A 131 -2.33 -0.92 19.42
N LEU A 132 -2.74 -0.27 18.33
CA LEU A 132 -4.07 0.30 18.18
C LEU A 132 -5.15 -0.79 18.18
N GLU A 133 -4.93 -1.90 17.48
CA GLU A 133 -5.87 -3.02 17.47
C GLU A 133 -5.96 -3.69 18.84
N ALA A 134 -4.83 -3.87 19.53
CA ALA A 134 -4.82 -4.37 20.90
C ALA A 134 -5.57 -3.44 21.86
N ALA A 135 -5.32 -2.13 21.79
CA ALA A 135 -6.02 -1.15 22.61
C ALA A 135 -7.54 -1.16 22.33
N PHE A 136 -7.92 -1.21 21.06
CA PHE A 136 -9.31 -1.28 20.66
C PHE A 136 -10.03 -2.53 21.18
N LEU A 137 -9.36 -3.69 21.17
CA LEU A 137 -9.89 -4.92 21.72
C LEU A 137 -10.00 -4.89 23.25
N LEU A 138 -9.03 -4.28 23.93
CA LEU A 138 -9.09 -4.08 25.39
C LEU A 138 -10.23 -3.16 25.82
N LEU A 139 -10.55 -2.16 25.00
CA LEU A 139 -11.64 -1.21 25.27
C LEU A 139 -13.02 -1.79 24.96
N ARG A 140 -13.12 -2.81 24.10
CA ARG A 140 -14.37 -3.50 23.75
C ARG A 140 -14.61 -4.73 24.64
N LEU A 141 -14.94 -4.53 25.89
CA LEU A 141 -15.43 -5.61 26.79
C LEU A 141 -16.92 -5.89 26.55
N PRO A 142 -17.35 -7.19 26.60
CA PRO A 142 -16.71 -8.38 27.15
C PRO A 142 -15.83 -9.14 26.15
N PHE A 143 -14.73 -9.65 26.66
CA PHE A 143 -13.69 -10.35 25.91
C PHE A 143 -14.24 -11.66 25.29
N ARG A 144 -14.46 -11.68 24.00
CA ARG A 144 -14.78 -12.91 23.28
C ARG A 144 -13.46 -13.54 22.77
N LYS A 145 -13.28 -14.87 22.92
CA LYS A 145 -12.09 -15.60 22.40
C LYS A 145 -11.87 -15.36 20.90
N SER A 146 -12.94 -15.11 20.13
CA SER A 146 -12.88 -14.73 18.72
C SER A 146 -12.17 -13.39 18.46
N ALA A 147 -12.06 -12.51 19.45
CA ALA A 147 -11.39 -11.22 19.33
C ALA A 147 -9.86 -11.35 19.31
N LEU A 148 -9.30 -12.47 19.76
CA LEU A 148 -7.84 -12.72 19.69
C LEU A 148 -7.37 -13.07 18.27
N ARG A 149 -8.24 -13.62 17.44
CA ARG A 149 -7.87 -14.02 16.07
C ARG A 149 -7.32 -12.86 15.22
N PRO A 150 -7.92 -11.67 15.13
CA PRO A 150 -7.36 -10.55 14.37
C PRO A 150 -6.01 -10.10 14.92
N LEU A 151 -5.79 -10.10 16.24
CA LEU A 151 -4.48 -9.77 16.83
C LEU A 151 -3.40 -10.76 16.43
N VAL A 152 -3.69 -12.07 16.50
CA VAL A 152 -2.74 -13.11 16.09
C VAL A 152 -2.40 -12.99 14.61
N LEU A 153 -3.39 -12.74 13.77
CA LEU A 153 -3.18 -12.55 12.33
C LEU A 153 -2.35 -11.29 12.04
N LEU A 154 -2.63 -10.19 12.74
CA LEU A 154 -1.88 -8.93 12.57
C LEU A 154 -0.44 -9.06 13.08
N ALA A 155 -0.22 -9.70 14.23
CA ALA A 155 1.10 -10.00 14.75
C ALA A 155 1.89 -10.90 13.79
N GLY A 156 1.26 -11.97 13.29
CA GLY A 156 1.86 -12.85 12.29
C GLY A 156 2.22 -12.11 11.00
N ARG A 157 1.37 -11.20 10.54
CA ARG A 157 1.65 -10.33 9.40
C ARG A 157 2.85 -9.43 9.65
N ARG A 158 2.96 -8.80 10.84
CA ARG A 158 4.10 -7.94 11.20
C ARG A 158 5.41 -8.72 11.29
N LEU A 159 5.39 -9.91 11.88
CA LEU A 159 6.56 -10.80 11.92
C LEU A 159 6.98 -11.23 10.50
N TYR A 160 6.02 -11.55 9.65
CA TYR A 160 6.28 -11.85 8.25
C TYR A 160 6.90 -10.65 7.51
N GLU A 161 6.35 -9.44 7.69
CA GLU A 161 6.89 -8.22 7.08
C GLU A 161 8.36 -7.98 7.52
N LEU A 162 8.70 -8.21 8.79
CA LEU A 162 10.09 -8.16 9.28
C LEU A 162 10.98 -9.21 8.62
N ALA A 163 10.52 -10.46 8.55
CA ALA A 163 11.29 -11.56 7.96
C ALA A 163 11.57 -11.35 6.46
N VAL A 164 10.67 -10.65 5.77
CA VAL A 164 10.76 -10.41 4.32
C VAL A 164 11.40 -9.06 3.98
N LEU A 165 11.66 -8.22 4.98
CA LEU A 165 12.24 -6.90 4.81
C LEU A 165 13.53 -6.90 3.96
N PRO A 166 14.50 -7.83 4.14
CA PRO A 166 15.70 -7.91 3.30
C PRO A 166 15.41 -8.23 1.83
N TYR A 167 14.26 -8.81 1.51
CA TYR A 167 13.86 -9.18 0.16
C TYR A 167 12.90 -8.17 -0.48
N SER A 168 12.45 -7.17 0.28
CA SER A 168 11.48 -6.16 -0.18
C SER A 168 12.10 -4.76 -0.35
N ALA A 169 13.34 -4.60 0.06
CA ALA A 169 14.16 -3.43 -0.19
C ALA A 169 14.97 -3.62 -1.47
#